data_7435c12022ad3c77fe9ef296d56fa35f
#
_entry.id   7435c12022ad3c77fe9ef296d56fa35f
#
_cell.length_a   1.000
_cell.length_b   1.000
_cell.length_c   1.000
_cell.angle_alpha   90.00
_cell.angle_beta   90.00
_cell.angle_gamma   90.00
#
_symmetry.space_group_name_H-M   'P 1'
#
loop_
_entity.id
_entity.type
_entity.pdbx_description
1 polymer ?
#
loop_
_entity_poly.entity_id
_entity_poly.type
_entity_poly.pdbx_seq_one_letter_code
_entity_poly.pdbx_strand_id
1 'polypeptide(L)'
;MEKPWKNTITELLGCDYPVISGPMRLITLGRMAAIVSNAGGFGVIAASGLSREDLVRELRIARSLTARPFGVNIPVYRPNAAEALEVCIDMGVRVVYTSAGSPAKFMDAIKRAGLRVIHKVSSMDMARKAQSAGVDAVVAMGFEAGGHIGREGVTTFCLIPALVRALRIPVIASGGIGDGGGLLAALALGARGVEIGTALVVTAECPVPEFFKEAIVQSASNATVVLGREAMPIRVLRNIVTSRVAGMDDAAADRAIAAQGDARYVADGGTRDTAVMPCGQVAGLLAGVVPVDELLSGMITGARSVLESLGSIVCGGRP
;
A
#
# COMPACT_ATOMS: atom_id res chain seq x y z
N MET A 1 16.57 -18.16 -3.33
CA MET A 1 15.83 -17.18 -2.48
C MET A 1 16.71 -16.80 -1.29
N GLU A 2 16.72 -15.53 -0.96
CA GLU A 2 17.41 -14.98 0.21
C GLU A 2 16.83 -15.53 1.54
N LYS A 3 17.66 -15.56 2.61
CA LYS A 3 17.15 -15.97 3.93
C LYS A 3 16.02 -15.07 4.40
N PRO A 4 14.91 -15.62 4.95
CA PRO A 4 13.83 -14.82 5.54
C PRO A 4 14.34 -13.87 6.63
N TRP A 5 13.75 -12.68 6.67
CA TRP A 5 14.04 -11.71 7.71
C TRP A 5 13.14 -11.96 8.92
N LYS A 6 13.68 -11.95 10.11
CA LYS A 6 12.90 -12.11 11.34
C LYS A 6 12.73 -10.77 12.04
N ASN A 7 11.50 -10.32 12.11
CA ASN A 7 11.10 -9.17 12.92
C ASN A 7 9.61 -9.27 13.31
N THR A 8 9.15 -8.35 14.12
CA THR A 8 7.76 -8.35 14.63
C THR A 8 6.69 -8.35 13.54
N ILE A 9 6.94 -7.77 12.36
CA ILE A 9 5.98 -7.74 11.25
C ILE A 9 6.00 -9.05 10.48
N THR A 10 7.18 -9.62 10.18
CA THR A 10 7.24 -10.93 9.50
C THR A 10 6.63 -12.03 10.36
N GLU A 11 6.81 -11.98 11.68
CA GLU A 11 6.19 -12.91 12.64
C GLU A 11 4.67 -12.69 12.74
N LEU A 12 4.21 -11.44 12.82
CA LEU A 12 2.79 -11.09 12.88
C LEU A 12 2.03 -11.58 11.64
N LEU A 13 2.61 -11.38 10.46
CA LEU A 13 1.97 -11.65 9.17
C LEU A 13 2.29 -13.05 8.62
N GLY A 14 3.35 -13.70 9.09
CA GLY A 14 3.82 -15.01 8.63
C GLY A 14 4.47 -14.96 7.24
N CYS A 15 5.11 -13.85 6.87
CA CYS A 15 5.81 -13.69 5.59
C CYS A 15 7.33 -13.75 5.76
N ASP A 16 8.06 -13.98 4.67
CA ASP A 16 9.53 -14.09 4.67
C ASP A 16 10.19 -12.72 4.76
N TYR A 17 9.59 -11.70 4.12
CA TYR A 17 10.12 -10.34 4.03
C TYR A 17 9.08 -9.32 4.51
N PRO A 18 9.49 -8.25 5.18
CA PRO A 18 8.58 -7.25 5.71
C PRO A 18 8.11 -6.27 4.63
N VAL A 19 7.69 -6.80 3.48
CA VAL A 19 7.19 -6.05 2.32
C VAL A 19 5.73 -6.45 2.07
N ILE A 20 4.83 -5.48 2.15
CA ILE A 20 3.38 -5.67 2.09
C ILE A 20 2.85 -5.03 0.81
N SER A 21 1.94 -5.70 0.11
CA SER A 21 1.26 -5.05 -1.01
C SER A 21 0.25 -4.01 -0.50
N GLY A 22 0.36 -2.79 -1.00
CA GLY A 22 -0.65 -1.75 -0.77
C GLY A 22 -1.99 -2.18 -1.38
N PRO A 23 -3.10 -2.10 -0.63
CA PRO A 23 -4.41 -2.44 -1.16
C PRO A 23 -4.85 -1.41 -2.21
N MET A 24 -4.88 -1.82 -3.46
CA MET A 24 -5.28 -1.03 -4.61
C MET A 24 -6.58 -1.60 -5.20
N ARG A 25 -7.65 -0.80 -5.16
CA ARG A 25 -8.97 -1.22 -5.62
C ARG A 25 -8.93 -1.72 -7.05
N LEU A 26 -9.53 -2.89 -7.32
CA LEU A 26 -9.57 -3.62 -8.60
C LEU A 26 -8.20 -4.03 -9.16
N ILE A 27 -7.11 -3.75 -8.47
CA ILE A 27 -5.75 -4.13 -8.86
C ILE A 27 -5.24 -5.26 -8.00
N THR A 28 -5.17 -5.06 -6.67
CA THR A 28 -4.71 -6.11 -5.75
C THR A 28 -5.85 -7.04 -5.38
N LEU A 29 -6.21 -7.91 -6.30
CA LEU A 29 -7.19 -8.98 -6.11
C LEU A 29 -6.49 -10.31 -5.76
N GLY A 30 -7.24 -11.41 -5.70
CA GLY A 30 -6.76 -12.70 -5.23
C GLY A 30 -5.48 -13.19 -5.92
N ARG A 31 -5.41 -13.05 -7.26
CA ARG A 31 -4.23 -13.43 -8.04
C ARG A 31 -2.99 -12.61 -7.63
N MET A 32 -3.13 -11.28 -7.57
CA MET A 32 -2.01 -10.40 -7.25
C MET A 32 -1.53 -10.59 -5.81
N ALA A 33 -2.46 -10.76 -4.86
CA ALA A 33 -2.13 -11.07 -3.48
C ALA A 33 -1.34 -12.39 -3.36
N ALA A 34 -1.76 -13.44 -4.07
CA ALA A 34 -1.06 -14.73 -4.09
C ALA A 34 0.36 -14.60 -4.66
N ILE A 35 0.55 -13.86 -5.75
CA ILE A 35 1.86 -13.64 -6.38
C ILE A 35 2.83 -12.96 -5.41
N VAL A 36 2.39 -11.87 -4.75
CA VAL A 36 3.21 -11.18 -3.74
C VAL A 36 3.56 -12.10 -2.57
N SER A 37 2.61 -12.91 -2.09
CA SER A 37 2.88 -13.86 -1.01
C SER A 37 3.86 -14.95 -1.44
N ASN A 38 3.76 -15.46 -2.67
CA ASN A 38 4.68 -16.45 -3.22
C ASN A 38 6.11 -15.90 -3.38
N ALA A 39 6.24 -14.61 -3.67
CA ALA A 39 7.52 -13.90 -3.72
C ALA A 39 8.13 -13.61 -2.32
N GLY A 40 7.48 -14.07 -1.24
CA GLY A 40 7.95 -13.91 0.15
C GLY A 40 7.47 -12.67 0.87
N GLY A 41 6.75 -11.78 0.21
CA GLY A 41 6.07 -10.64 0.83
C GLY A 41 4.74 -11.03 1.49
N PHE A 42 3.93 -10.03 1.82
CA PHE A 42 2.57 -10.22 2.33
C PHE A 42 1.56 -9.60 1.36
N GLY A 43 0.86 -10.45 0.62
CA GLY A 43 -0.19 -10.03 -0.30
C GLY A 43 -1.46 -9.57 0.43
N VAL A 44 -2.14 -8.55 -0.10
CA VAL A 44 -3.38 -8.03 0.47
C VAL A 44 -4.43 -7.89 -0.62
N ILE A 45 -5.59 -8.54 -0.45
CA ILE A 45 -6.75 -8.38 -1.33
C ILE A 45 -7.48 -7.10 -0.95
N ALA A 46 -7.74 -6.23 -1.92
CA ALA A 46 -8.52 -5.01 -1.71
C ALA A 46 -10.02 -5.29 -1.86
N ALA A 47 -10.76 -5.38 -0.74
CA ALA A 47 -12.20 -5.66 -0.76
C ALA A 47 -13.06 -4.44 -1.11
N SER A 48 -12.46 -3.27 -1.33
CA SER A 48 -13.20 -2.06 -1.68
C SER A 48 -13.99 -2.22 -2.98
N GLY A 49 -15.32 -2.17 -2.89
CA GLY A 49 -16.22 -2.27 -4.03
C GLY A 49 -16.50 -3.69 -4.52
N LEU A 50 -16.03 -4.72 -3.82
CA LEU A 50 -16.39 -6.10 -4.08
C LEU A 50 -17.72 -6.44 -3.39
N SER A 51 -18.58 -7.19 -4.05
CA SER A 51 -19.72 -7.86 -3.42
C SER A 51 -19.23 -9.00 -2.53
N ARG A 52 -20.13 -9.59 -1.73
CA ARG A 52 -19.85 -10.80 -0.94
C ARG A 52 -19.34 -11.94 -1.82
N GLU A 53 -20.03 -12.19 -2.92
CA GLU A 53 -19.70 -13.24 -3.87
C GLU A 53 -18.36 -13.02 -4.54
N ASP A 54 -18.07 -11.76 -4.92
CA ASP A 54 -16.79 -11.38 -5.51
C ASP A 54 -15.64 -11.57 -4.53
N LEU A 55 -15.80 -11.14 -3.28
CA LEU A 55 -14.76 -11.32 -2.26
C LEU A 55 -14.49 -12.81 -1.99
N VAL A 56 -15.55 -13.63 -1.89
CA VAL A 56 -15.41 -15.08 -1.75
C VAL A 56 -14.67 -15.69 -2.95
N ARG A 57 -15.00 -15.25 -4.18
CA ARG A 57 -14.29 -15.68 -5.39
C ARG A 57 -12.81 -15.33 -5.34
N GLU A 58 -12.46 -14.08 -5.00
CA GLU A 58 -11.07 -13.63 -4.93
C GLU A 58 -10.27 -14.36 -3.83
N LEU A 59 -10.89 -14.66 -2.70
CA LEU A 59 -10.28 -15.49 -1.65
C LEU A 59 -10.01 -16.92 -2.12
N ARG A 60 -10.94 -17.53 -2.88
CA ARG A 60 -10.73 -18.86 -3.48
C ARG A 60 -9.61 -18.84 -4.51
N ILE A 61 -9.57 -17.83 -5.38
CA ILE A 61 -8.47 -17.64 -6.34
C ILE A 61 -7.14 -17.56 -5.60
N ALA A 62 -7.01 -16.69 -4.58
CA ALA A 62 -5.78 -16.57 -3.83
C ALA A 62 -5.33 -17.93 -3.25
N ARG A 63 -6.23 -18.66 -2.61
CA ARG A 63 -5.94 -19.98 -2.01
C ARG A 63 -5.59 -21.06 -3.00
N SER A 64 -6.11 -20.99 -4.22
CA SER A 64 -5.73 -21.94 -5.29
C SER A 64 -4.31 -21.70 -5.81
N LEU A 65 -3.77 -20.49 -5.62
CA LEU A 65 -2.48 -20.05 -6.16
C LEU A 65 -1.37 -20.01 -5.11
N THR A 66 -1.71 -19.96 -3.81
CA THR A 66 -0.72 -19.92 -2.74
C THR A 66 -1.18 -20.63 -1.46
N ALA A 67 -0.24 -21.33 -0.81
CA ALA A 67 -0.38 -21.80 0.56
C ALA A 67 0.17 -20.79 1.59
N ARG A 68 0.78 -19.70 1.14
CA ARG A 68 1.37 -18.68 2.00
C ARG A 68 0.30 -17.74 2.55
N PRO A 69 0.56 -17.09 3.70
CA PRO A 69 -0.37 -16.12 4.28
C PRO A 69 -0.60 -14.91 3.37
N PHE A 70 -1.83 -14.41 3.39
CA PHE A 70 -2.24 -13.14 2.80
C PHE A 70 -3.37 -12.53 3.65
N GLY A 71 -3.64 -11.23 3.44
CA GLY A 71 -4.67 -10.50 4.15
C GLY A 71 -5.76 -9.93 3.25
N VAL A 72 -6.77 -9.32 3.87
CA VAL A 72 -7.86 -8.62 3.19
C VAL A 72 -7.98 -7.20 3.73
N ASN A 73 -7.92 -6.21 2.84
CA ASN A 73 -8.17 -4.82 3.21
C ASN A 73 -9.66 -4.50 3.17
N ILE A 74 -10.15 -3.93 4.27
CA ILE A 74 -11.53 -3.48 4.45
C ILE A 74 -11.50 -1.97 4.79
N PRO A 75 -11.85 -1.09 3.83
CA PRO A 75 -12.06 0.32 4.15
C PRO A 75 -13.32 0.48 5.03
N VAL A 76 -13.13 0.92 6.28
CA VAL A 76 -14.18 0.84 7.31
C VAL A 76 -15.35 1.82 7.09
N TYR A 77 -15.21 2.79 6.18
CA TYR A 77 -16.31 3.71 5.83
C TYR A 77 -17.28 3.13 4.79
N ARG A 78 -16.88 2.07 4.09
CA ARG A 78 -17.73 1.46 3.04
C ARG A 78 -18.95 0.78 3.65
N PRO A 79 -20.14 0.86 3.00
CA PRO A 79 -21.36 0.21 3.48
C PRO A 79 -21.21 -1.30 3.68
N ASN A 80 -20.47 -1.97 2.81
CA ASN A 80 -20.22 -3.42 2.82
C ASN A 80 -19.08 -3.86 3.77
N ALA A 81 -18.54 -2.95 4.60
CA ALA A 81 -17.38 -3.28 5.44
C ALA A 81 -17.68 -4.39 6.48
N ALA A 82 -18.89 -4.39 7.05
CA ALA A 82 -19.31 -5.43 7.99
C ALA A 82 -19.42 -6.80 7.31
N GLU A 83 -20.06 -6.85 6.15
CA GLU A 83 -20.20 -8.06 5.34
C GLU A 83 -18.84 -8.60 4.88
N ALA A 84 -17.92 -7.71 4.44
CA ALA A 84 -16.57 -8.12 4.09
C ALA A 84 -15.80 -8.73 5.29
N LEU A 85 -16.01 -8.22 6.51
CA LEU A 85 -15.44 -8.81 7.72
C LEU A 85 -16.03 -10.20 8.01
N GLU A 86 -17.34 -10.37 7.88
CA GLU A 86 -18.00 -11.67 8.03
C GLU A 86 -17.42 -12.69 7.04
N VAL A 87 -17.29 -12.33 5.77
CA VAL A 87 -16.64 -13.20 4.77
C VAL A 87 -15.22 -13.57 5.18
N CYS A 88 -14.44 -12.62 5.70
CA CYS A 88 -13.09 -12.91 6.17
C CYS A 88 -13.08 -13.92 7.32
N ILE A 89 -14.02 -13.81 8.27
CA ILE A 89 -14.17 -14.73 9.39
C ILE A 89 -14.59 -16.11 8.89
N ASP A 90 -15.66 -16.20 8.09
CA ASP A 90 -16.22 -17.44 7.55
C ASP A 90 -15.19 -18.21 6.70
N MET A 91 -14.42 -17.47 5.94
CA MET A 91 -13.37 -18.01 5.09
C MET A 91 -12.04 -18.22 5.83
N GLY A 92 -11.92 -17.98 7.13
CA GLY A 92 -10.69 -18.23 7.91
C GLY A 92 -9.49 -17.38 7.44
N VAL A 93 -9.71 -16.12 7.07
CA VAL A 93 -8.65 -15.14 6.85
C VAL A 93 -7.98 -14.84 8.19
N ARG A 94 -6.64 -14.82 8.24
CA ARG A 94 -5.92 -14.62 9.51
C ARG A 94 -5.64 -13.16 9.82
N VAL A 95 -5.47 -12.33 8.78
CA VAL A 95 -5.09 -10.93 8.92
C VAL A 95 -6.08 -10.05 8.18
N VAL A 96 -6.71 -9.12 8.90
CA VAL A 96 -7.54 -8.06 8.34
C VAL A 96 -6.74 -6.76 8.32
N TYR A 97 -6.81 -6.06 7.21
CA TYR A 97 -6.19 -4.76 7.04
C TYR A 97 -7.28 -3.67 6.96
N THR A 98 -7.50 -2.92 8.02
CA THR A 98 -8.52 -1.86 8.03
C THR A 98 -7.93 -0.51 7.57
N SER A 99 -8.74 0.32 6.91
CA SER A 99 -8.35 1.64 6.42
C SER A 99 -9.51 2.61 6.37
N ALA A 100 -9.23 3.90 6.22
CA ALA A 100 -10.20 4.96 5.97
C ALA A 100 -11.33 5.04 7.01
N GLY A 101 -10.98 5.48 8.21
CA GLY A 101 -11.87 5.67 9.36
C GLY A 101 -11.38 4.94 10.62
N SER A 102 -12.18 4.90 11.67
CA SER A 102 -11.80 4.23 12.92
C SER A 102 -12.04 2.72 12.85
N PRO A 103 -11.07 1.87 13.21
CA PRO A 103 -11.27 0.42 13.28
C PRO A 103 -12.14 0.00 14.46
N ALA A 104 -12.35 0.87 15.45
CA ALA A 104 -12.95 0.55 16.75
C ALA A 104 -14.26 -0.24 16.66
N LYS A 105 -15.13 0.12 15.70
CA LYS A 105 -16.44 -0.55 15.54
C LYS A 105 -16.35 -2.03 15.16
N PHE A 106 -15.21 -2.48 14.65
CA PHE A 106 -15.01 -3.88 14.23
C PHE A 106 -14.13 -4.68 15.18
N MET A 107 -13.45 -4.02 16.13
CA MET A 107 -12.43 -4.67 16.94
C MET A 107 -12.96 -5.83 17.78
N ASP A 108 -14.19 -5.73 18.32
CA ASP A 108 -14.77 -6.82 19.09
C ASP A 108 -15.01 -8.08 18.24
N ALA A 109 -15.50 -7.92 17.02
CA ALA A 109 -15.70 -9.03 16.08
C ALA A 109 -14.36 -9.64 15.65
N ILE A 110 -13.38 -8.79 15.32
CA ILE A 110 -12.02 -9.20 14.92
C ILE A 110 -11.35 -10.00 16.04
N LYS A 111 -11.39 -9.49 17.28
CA LYS A 111 -10.77 -10.16 18.43
C LYS A 111 -11.45 -11.47 18.80
N ARG A 112 -12.78 -11.50 18.82
CA ARG A 112 -13.54 -12.76 19.07
C ARG A 112 -13.22 -13.84 18.04
N ALA A 113 -12.99 -13.47 16.79
CA ALA A 113 -12.60 -14.37 15.73
C ALA A 113 -11.10 -14.76 15.74
N GLY A 114 -10.29 -14.19 16.66
CA GLY A 114 -8.85 -14.44 16.75
C GLY A 114 -8.03 -13.92 15.59
N LEU A 115 -8.57 -12.93 14.84
CA LEU A 115 -7.87 -12.34 13.72
C LEU A 115 -6.83 -11.32 14.17
N ARG A 116 -5.75 -11.20 13.40
CA ARG A 116 -4.81 -10.07 13.49
C ARG A 116 -5.33 -8.88 12.69
N VAL A 117 -5.05 -7.67 13.17
CA VAL A 117 -5.48 -6.46 12.47
C VAL A 117 -4.34 -5.45 12.35
N ILE A 118 -4.06 -5.04 11.12
CA ILE A 118 -3.23 -3.87 10.83
C ILE A 118 -4.13 -2.73 10.35
N HIS A 119 -3.77 -1.48 10.67
CA HIS A 119 -4.62 -0.33 10.34
C HIS A 119 -3.83 0.79 9.67
N LYS A 120 -4.34 1.32 8.54
CA LYS A 120 -3.71 2.43 7.82
C LYS A 120 -4.05 3.78 8.46
N VAL A 121 -3.00 4.56 8.72
CA VAL A 121 -3.06 5.90 9.31
C VAL A 121 -2.19 6.87 8.53
N SER A 122 -2.51 8.16 8.59
CA SER A 122 -1.71 9.22 7.96
C SER A 122 -1.34 10.35 8.93
N SER A 123 -1.71 10.21 10.22
CA SER A 123 -1.41 11.20 11.25
C SER A 123 -1.18 10.55 12.61
N MET A 124 -0.56 11.33 13.51
CA MET A 124 -0.33 10.93 14.90
C MET A 124 -1.64 10.64 15.64
N ASP A 125 -2.66 11.47 15.43
CA ASP A 125 -3.95 11.33 16.09
C ASP A 125 -4.66 10.04 15.67
N MET A 126 -4.68 9.75 14.36
CA MET A 126 -5.21 8.49 13.84
C MET A 126 -4.46 7.28 14.41
N ALA A 127 -3.13 7.36 14.49
CA ALA A 127 -2.30 6.27 14.97
C ALA A 127 -2.53 5.98 16.47
N ARG A 128 -2.65 7.01 17.31
CA ARG A 128 -3.00 6.85 18.72
C ARG A 128 -4.39 6.24 18.92
N LYS A 129 -5.38 6.70 18.15
CA LYS A 129 -6.74 6.14 18.17
C LYS A 129 -6.76 4.68 17.73
N ALA A 130 -5.99 4.32 16.71
CA ALA A 130 -5.86 2.93 16.26
C ALA A 130 -5.23 2.05 17.33
N GLN A 131 -4.12 2.49 17.95
CA GLN A 131 -3.50 1.77 19.06
C GLN A 131 -4.47 1.60 20.23
N SER A 132 -5.20 2.66 20.61
CA SER A 132 -6.19 2.59 21.71
C SER A 132 -7.35 1.65 21.37
N ALA A 133 -7.72 1.52 20.11
CA ALA A 133 -8.69 0.53 19.65
C ALA A 133 -8.16 -0.91 19.72
N GLY A 134 -6.83 -1.09 19.87
CA GLY A 134 -6.18 -2.39 20.07
C GLY A 134 -5.80 -3.10 18.78
N VAL A 135 -5.43 -2.37 17.71
CA VAL A 135 -4.84 -2.96 16.50
C VAL A 135 -3.45 -3.53 16.79
N ASP A 136 -3.03 -4.55 16.03
CA ASP A 136 -1.74 -5.23 16.24
C ASP A 136 -0.56 -4.44 15.63
N ALA A 137 -0.78 -3.64 14.57
CA ALA A 137 0.20 -2.75 13.96
C ALA A 137 -0.48 -1.63 13.18
N VAL A 138 0.26 -0.56 12.88
CA VAL A 138 -0.20 0.52 11.98
C VAL A 138 0.63 0.58 10.71
N VAL A 139 -0.04 0.89 9.59
CA VAL A 139 0.59 1.29 8.34
C VAL A 139 0.56 2.81 8.25
N ALA A 140 1.70 3.44 8.39
CA ALA A 140 1.87 4.88 8.39
C ALA A 140 2.10 5.38 6.96
N MET A 141 1.10 6.02 6.39
CA MET A 141 1.11 6.49 5.01
C MET A 141 1.58 7.94 4.96
N GLY A 142 2.78 8.15 4.44
CA GLY A 142 3.34 9.47 4.18
C GLY A 142 2.71 10.15 2.95
N PHE A 143 2.95 11.44 2.84
CA PHE A 143 2.37 12.30 1.79
C PHE A 143 2.84 11.92 0.38
N GLU A 144 3.96 11.19 0.23
CA GLU A 144 4.51 10.71 -1.05
C GLU A 144 3.71 9.55 -1.66
N ALA A 145 2.80 8.95 -0.90
CA ALA A 145 1.99 7.83 -1.37
C ALA A 145 1.09 8.21 -2.57
N GLY A 146 0.72 7.21 -3.36
CA GLY A 146 -0.25 7.33 -4.44
C GLY A 146 -1.68 7.03 -3.99
N GLY A 147 -2.66 7.46 -4.78
CA GLY A 147 -4.06 7.29 -4.45
C GLY A 147 -4.49 8.22 -3.31
N HIS A 148 -5.50 7.80 -2.54
CA HIS A 148 -5.99 8.59 -1.42
C HIS A 148 -4.93 8.71 -0.32
N ILE A 149 -4.58 9.94 0.05
CA ILE A 149 -3.54 10.28 1.02
C ILE A 149 -4.10 11.07 2.20
N GLY A 150 -3.28 11.27 3.23
CA GLY A 150 -3.65 12.10 4.38
C GLY A 150 -3.71 13.60 4.04
N ARG A 151 -4.60 14.33 4.70
CA ARG A 151 -4.78 15.78 4.54
C ARG A 151 -3.62 16.60 5.11
N GLU A 152 -2.94 16.07 6.13
CA GLU A 152 -1.94 16.81 6.91
C GLU A 152 -0.61 17.01 6.16
N GLY A 153 -0.39 16.33 5.03
CA GLY A 153 0.77 16.54 4.19
C GLY A 153 2.11 16.12 4.81
N VAL A 154 2.09 15.28 5.85
CA VAL A 154 3.33 14.83 6.52
C VAL A 154 4.03 13.77 5.67
N THR A 155 5.30 14.01 5.36
CA THR A 155 6.12 13.08 4.57
C THR A 155 6.49 11.83 5.35
N THR A 156 6.79 10.74 4.64
CA THR A 156 7.21 9.46 5.23
C THR A 156 8.42 9.66 6.15
N PHE A 157 9.38 10.48 5.74
CA PHE A 157 10.61 10.75 6.49
C PHE A 157 10.36 11.39 7.87
N CYS A 158 9.31 12.20 8.00
CA CYS A 158 8.93 12.82 9.28
C CYS A 158 7.90 11.99 10.05
N LEU A 159 6.93 11.37 9.35
CA LEU A 159 5.83 10.65 9.98
C LEU A 159 6.32 9.39 10.71
N ILE A 160 7.17 8.59 10.05
CA ILE A 160 7.62 7.30 10.60
C ILE A 160 8.32 7.47 11.96
N PRO A 161 9.40 8.26 12.12
CA PRO A 161 10.08 8.37 13.41
C PRO A 161 9.19 9.02 14.49
N ALA A 162 8.26 9.89 14.11
CA ALA A 162 7.30 10.45 15.06
C ALA A 162 6.37 9.37 15.63
N LEU A 163 5.82 8.50 14.77
CA LEU A 163 4.94 7.41 15.20
C LEU A 163 5.69 6.33 15.97
N VAL A 164 6.90 5.95 15.54
CA VAL A 164 7.74 4.96 16.22
C VAL A 164 8.04 5.37 17.65
N ARG A 165 8.29 6.66 17.92
CA ARG A 165 8.53 7.17 19.28
C ARG A 165 7.27 7.21 20.14
N ALA A 166 6.10 7.38 19.53
CA ALA A 166 4.85 7.61 20.25
C ALA A 166 4.03 6.33 20.49
N LEU A 167 4.22 5.30 19.68
CA LEU A 167 3.44 4.07 19.73
C LEU A 167 4.22 2.93 20.36
N ARG A 168 3.46 1.98 20.95
CA ARG A 168 3.99 0.73 21.49
C ARG A 168 3.83 -0.46 20.53
N ILE A 169 3.04 -0.27 19.47
CA ILE A 169 2.79 -1.27 18.43
C ILE A 169 3.69 -1.02 17.22
N PRO A 170 4.01 -2.05 16.41
CA PRO A 170 4.85 -1.90 15.23
C PRO A 170 4.29 -0.91 14.21
N VAL A 171 5.19 -0.15 13.57
CA VAL A 171 4.89 0.77 12.48
C VAL A 171 5.43 0.19 11.17
N ILE A 172 4.59 0.17 10.14
CA ILE A 172 4.91 -0.17 8.77
C ILE A 172 4.92 1.13 7.96
N ALA A 173 5.97 1.41 7.21
CA ALA A 173 6.08 2.63 6.41
C ALA A 173 5.41 2.46 5.04
N SER A 174 4.68 3.46 4.58
CA SER A 174 4.04 3.50 3.25
C SER A 174 4.21 4.87 2.62
N GLY A 175 4.52 4.91 1.32
CA GLY A 175 4.73 6.14 0.56
C GLY A 175 6.20 6.45 0.29
N GLY A 176 6.55 6.69 -0.98
CA GLY A 176 7.91 7.01 -1.40
C GLY A 176 8.88 5.82 -1.46
N ILE A 177 8.41 4.59 -1.28
CA ILE A 177 9.24 3.37 -1.19
C ILE A 177 9.00 2.49 -2.41
N GLY A 178 10.08 2.13 -3.14
CA GLY A 178 9.99 1.31 -4.35
C GLY A 178 11.21 0.46 -4.62
N ASP A 179 12.27 0.56 -3.80
CA ASP A 179 13.53 -0.16 -3.94
C ASP A 179 14.16 -0.55 -2.60
N GLY A 180 15.34 -1.15 -2.64
CA GLY A 180 16.07 -1.56 -1.44
C GLY A 180 16.57 -0.39 -0.60
N GLY A 181 16.93 0.73 -1.22
CA GLY A 181 17.32 1.95 -0.51
C GLY A 181 16.17 2.51 0.32
N GLY A 182 14.99 2.62 -0.29
CA GLY A 182 13.78 3.05 0.40
C GLY A 182 13.35 2.09 1.52
N LEU A 183 13.47 0.77 1.30
CA LEU A 183 13.22 -0.24 2.33
C LEU A 183 14.16 -0.03 3.53
N LEU A 184 15.48 0.06 3.29
CA LEU A 184 16.44 0.25 4.37
C LEU A 184 16.25 1.58 5.10
N ALA A 185 15.99 2.67 4.37
CA ALA A 185 15.72 3.98 4.97
C ALA A 185 14.50 3.94 5.91
N ALA A 186 13.41 3.28 5.50
CA ALA A 186 12.24 3.11 6.35
C ALA A 186 12.55 2.33 7.63
N LEU A 187 13.35 1.25 7.53
CA LEU A 187 13.80 0.48 8.70
C LEU A 187 14.72 1.30 9.61
N ALA A 188 15.63 2.11 9.05
CA ALA A 188 16.50 3.02 9.80
C ALA A 188 15.70 4.10 10.56
N LEU A 189 14.57 4.54 10.02
CA LEU A 189 13.62 5.44 10.71
C LEU A 189 12.82 4.73 11.83
N GLY A 190 12.98 3.42 11.98
CA GLY A 190 12.38 2.61 13.04
C GLY A 190 11.14 1.82 12.61
N ALA A 191 10.71 1.90 11.35
CA ALA A 191 9.66 1.01 10.83
C ALA A 191 10.07 -0.46 10.95
N ARG A 192 9.09 -1.36 11.02
CA ARG A 192 9.30 -2.81 11.05
C ARG A 192 8.93 -3.50 9.75
N GLY A 193 8.53 -2.75 8.76
CA GLY A 193 8.21 -3.20 7.41
C GLY A 193 7.79 -2.04 6.54
N VAL A 194 7.54 -2.34 5.27
CA VAL A 194 7.09 -1.36 4.28
C VAL A 194 5.85 -1.84 3.54
N GLU A 195 5.01 -0.92 3.15
CA GLU A 195 3.93 -1.15 2.19
C GLU A 195 4.28 -0.46 0.88
N ILE A 196 4.20 -1.19 -0.22
CA ILE A 196 4.47 -0.68 -1.56
C ILE A 196 3.21 -0.76 -2.44
N GLY A 197 2.95 0.30 -3.20
CA GLY A 197 1.84 0.35 -4.16
C GLY A 197 2.36 0.57 -5.58
N THR A 198 2.87 1.75 -5.88
CA THR A 198 3.29 2.17 -7.23
C THR A 198 4.34 1.24 -7.84
N ALA A 199 5.28 0.74 -7.05
CA ALA A 199 6.26 -0.24 -7.52
C ALA A 199 5.60 -1.55 -7.98
N LEU A 200 4.50 -1.98 -7.33
CA LEU A 200 3.72 -3.14 -7.78
C LEU A 200 2.91 -2.86 -9.06
N VAL A 201 2.52 -1.60 -9.31
CA VAL A 201 1.81 -1.24 -10.55
C VAL A 201 2.69 -1.49 -11.78
N VAL A 202 4.00 -1.26 -11.69
CA VAL A 202 4.96 -1.52 -12.77
C VAL A 202 5.53 -2.94 -12.71
N THR A 203 4.77 -3.91 -12.27
CA THR A 203 5.14 -5.31 -12.39
C THR A 203 4.44 -5.98 -13.57
N ALA A 204 5.06 -7.02 -14.12
CA ALA A 204 4.53 -7.76 -15.26
C ALA A 204 3.14 -8.33 -14.98
N GLU A 205 2.91 -8.80 -13.75
CA GLU A 205 1.68 -9.46 -13.32
C GLU A 205 0.56 -8.49 -12.94
N CYS A 206 0.87 -7.20 -12.75
CA CYS A 206 -0.14 -6.20 -12.37
C CYS A 206 -1.16 -6.02 -13.50
N PRO A 207 -2.48 -6.16 -13.23
CA PRO A 207 -3.51 -6.19 -14.25
C PRO A 207 -3.95 -4.80 -14.75
N VAL A 208 -3.08 -3.80 -14.67
CA VAL A 208 -3.37 -2.48 -15.22
C VAL A 208 -3.02 -2.43 -16.72
N PRO A 209 -3.67 -1.56 -17.51
CA PRO A 209 -3.31 -1.35 -18.90
C PRO A 209 -1.84 -0.93 -19.06
N GLU A 210 -1.22 -1.34 -20.17
CA GLU A 210 0.21 -1.07 -20.41
C GLU A 210 0.55 0.42 -20.42
N PHE A 211 -0.33 1.27 -20.98
CA PHE A 211 -0.14 2.71 -20.95
C PHE A 211 0.05 3.29 -19.54
N PHE A 212 -0.53 2.64 -18.51
CA PHE A 212 -0.34 3.09 -17.12
C PHE A 212 1.05 2.74 -16.60
N LYS A 213 1.54 1.52 -16.88
CA LYS A 213 2.91 1.11 -16.53
C LYS A 213 3.94 2.00 -17.23
N GLU A 214 3.77 2.20 -18.53
CA GLU A 214 4.61 3.08 -19.34
C GLU A 214 4.61 4.52 -18.81
N ALA A 215 3.46 5.05 -18.45
CA ALA A 215 3.34 6.39 -17.88
C ALA A 215 4.12 6.55 -16.57
N ILE A 216 4.15 5.51 -15.72
CA ILE A 216 4.96 5.51 -14.50
C ILE A 216 6.45 5.43 -14.84
N VAL A 217 6.87 4.49 -15.67
CA VAL A 217 8.28 4.28 -16.03
C VAL A 217 8.90 5.51 -16.71
N GLN A 218 8.11 6.26 -17.48
CA GLN A 218 8.53 7.50 -18.13
C GLN A 218 8.40 8.75 -17.24
N SER A 219 8.02 8.58 -15.99
CA SER A 219 7.77 9.69 -15.07
C SER A 219 9.07 10.31 -14.54
N ALA A 220 9.11 11.63 -14.48
CA ALA A 220 10.11 12.37 -13.69
C ALA A 220 9.69 12.44 -12.21
N SER A 221 10.60 12.84 -11.34
CA SER A 221 10.35 12.97 -9.88
C SER A 221 9.20 13.90 -9.50
N ASN A 222 8.83 14.85 -10.37
CA ASN A 222 7.73 15.80 -10.18
C ASN A 222 6.47 15.45 -10.99
N ALA A 223 6.35 14.23 -11.51
CA ALA A 223 5.27 13.83 -12.41
C ALA A 223 3.90 13.67 -11.73
N THR A 224 3.81 13.79 -10.41
CA THR A 224 2.54 13.61 -9.70
C THR A 224 1.92 14.95 -9.26
N VAL A 225 0.60 14.95 -9.07
CA VAL A 225 -0.17 16.08 -8.55
C VAL A 225 -1.17 15.57 -7.51
N VAL A 226 -1.47 16.39 -6.50
CA VAL A 226 -2.52 16.11 -5.52
C VAL A 226 -3.76 16.91 -5.90
N LEU A 227 -4.88 16.22 -6.01
CA LEU A 227 -6.20 16.75 -6.33
C LEU A 227 -7.12 16.63 -5.09
N GLY A 228 -8.16 17.48 -4.98
CA GLY A 228 -9.19 17.40 -3.94
C GLY A 228 -8.65 17.56 -2.53
N ARG A 229 -7.81 18.55 -2.27
CA ARG A 229 -7.07 18.70 -1.01
C ARG A 229 -7.97 18.90 0.22
N GLU A 230 -9.11 19.53 0.06
CA GLU A 230 -10.00 19.85 1.19
C GLU A 230 -10.93 18.69 1.56
N ALA A 231 -11.35 17.87 0.59
CA ALA A 231 -12.22 16.73 0.84
C ALA A 231 -11.44 15.43 1.08
N MET A 232 -11.04 14.79 0.03
CA MET A 232 -10.36 13.49 0.07
C MET A 232 -9.16 13.50 -0.89
N PRO A 233 -8.01 14.03 -0.46
CA PRO A 233 -6.87 14.25 -1.34
C PRO A 233 -6.42 12.96 -2.00
N ILE A 234 -6.22 13.03 -3.32
CA ILE A 234 -5.73 11.91 -4.13
C ILE A 234 -4.48 12.34 -4.90
N ARG A 235 -3.40 11.56 -4.79
CA ARG A 235 -2.20 11.74 -5.61
C ARG A 235 -2.27 10.86 -6.85
N VAL A 236 -2.07 11.50 -8.00
CA VAL A 236 -2.18 10.89 -9.33
C VAL A 236 -1.06 11.35 -10.24
N LEU A 237 -0.81 10.63 -11.34
CA LEU A 237 0.05 11.14 -12.41
C LEU A 237 -0.54 12.37 -13.06
N ARG A 238 0.34 13.30 -13.41
CA ARG A 238 0.00 14.50 -14.14
C ARG A 238 -0.22 14.16 -15.62
N ASN A 239 -1.39 14.53 -16.15
CA ASN A 239 -1.74 14.43 -17.55
C ASN A 239 -2.68 15.59 -17.93
N ILE A 240 -3.28 15.59 -19.11
CA ILE A 240 -4.18 16.66 -19.57
C ILE A 240 -5.37 16.83 -18.63
N VAL A 241 -6.01 15.72 -18.24
CA VAL A 241 -7.20 15.73 -17.37
C VAL A 241 -6.82 16.20 -15.95
N THR A 242 -5.80 15.59 -15.35
CA THR A 242 -5.42 15.90 -13.97
C THR A 242 -4.83 17.31 -13.82
N SER A 243 -4.16 17.83 -14.87
CA SER A 243 -3.68 19.22 -14.89
C SER A 243 -4.84 20.22 -14.96
N ARG A 244 -5.89 19.90 -15.74
CA ARG A 244 -7.11 20.71 -15.76
C ARG A 244 -7.81 20.72 -14.41
N VAL A 245 -7.99 19.56 -13.80
CA VAL A 245 -8.64 19.40 -12.49
C VAL A 245 -7.86 20.10 -11.39
N ALA A 246 -6.53 20.08 -11.43
CA ALA A 246 -5.67 20.75 -10.44
C ALA A 246 -5.80 22.29 -10.47
N GLY A 247 -6.31 22.86 -11.57
CA GLY A 247 -6.59 24.31 -11.70
C GLY A 247 -8.01 24.71 -11.29
N MET A 248 -8.86 23.75 -10.87
CA MET A 248 -10.22 24.01 -10.39
C MET A 248 -10.24 24.28 -8.89
N ASP A 249 -11.34 24.90 -8.40
CA ASP A 249 -11.62 24.88 -6.97
C ASP A 249 -11.87 23.44 -6.48
N ASP A 250 -11.66 23.19 -5.19
CA ASP A 250 -11.69 21.82 -4.64
C ASP A 250 -13.04 21.12 -4.84
N ALA A 251 -14.16 21.84 -4.74
CA ALA A 251 -15.50 21.25 -4.95
C ALA A 251 -15.74 20.88 -6.42
N ALA A 252 -15.23 21.68 -7.38
CA ALA A 252 -15.28 21.36 -8.80
C ALA A 252 -14.34 20.20 -9.12
N ALA A 253 -13.14 20.17 -8.52
CA ALA A 253 -12.18 19.09 -8.65
C ALA A 253 -12.76 17.75 -8.16
N ASP A 254 -13.38 17.73 -6.99
CA ASP A 254 -14.01 16.54 -6.42
C ASP A 254 -15.13 16.00 -7.33
N ARG A 255 -15.98 16.88 -7.88
CA ARG A 255 -17.01 16.48 -8.86
C ARG A 255 -16.40 15.94 -10.13
N ALA A 256 -15.34 16.56 -10.65
CA ALA A 256 -14.67 16.12 -11.86
C ALA A 256 -13.99 14.76 -11.70
N ILE A 257 -13.38 14.49 -10.54
CA ILE A 257 -12.80 13.19 -10.18
C ILE A 257 -13.88 12.13 -10.06
N ALA A 258 -14.96 12.42 -9.33
CA ALA A 258 -16.08 11.51 -9.15
C ALA A 258 -16.77 11.15 -10.48
N ALA A 259 -16.92 12.13 -11.40
CA ALA A 259 -17.52 11.93 -12.72
C ALA A 259 -16.69 11.01 -13.64
N GLN A 260 -15.39 10.87 -13.39
CA GLN A 260 -14.53 9.98 -14.17
C GLN A 260 -14.66 8.50 -13.78
N GLY A 261 -15.34 8.23 -12.66
CA GLY A 261 -15.54 6.87 -12.14
C GLY A 261 -14.26 6.25 -11.57
N ASP A 262 -14.48 5.30 -10.72
CA ASP A 262 -13.48 4.75 -9.79
C ASP A 262 -12.42 3.85 -10.43
N ALA A 263 -12.27 3.69 -11.72
CA ALA A 263 -11.26 2.78 -12.24
C ALA A 263 -11.17 2.77 -13.77
N ARG A 264 -11.22 3.92 -14.41
CA ARG A 264 -10.99 3.98 -15.87
C ARG A 264 -9.62 3.47 -16.32
N TYR A 265 -8.64 3.49 -15.40
CA TYR A 265 -7.31 2.92 -15.65
C TYR A 265 -7.28 1.37 -15.66
N VAL A 266 -8.35 0.72 -15.20
CA VAL A 266 -8.49 -0.77 -15.23
C VAL A 266 -9.49 -1.19 -16.30
N ALA A 267 -10.37 -0.27 -16.75
CA ALA A 267 -11.37 -0.54 -17.79
C ALA A 267 -10.80 -0.31 -19.20
N ASP A 268 -11.23 -1.14 -20.15
CA ASP A 268 -10.94 -0.94 -21.56
C ASP A 268 -11.42 0.45 -22.03
N GLY A 269 -10.54 1.20 -22.70
CA GLY A 269 -10.87 2.50 -23.32
C GLY A 269 -10.28 3.75 -22.66
N GLY A 270 -9.52 3.63 -21.58
CA GLY A 270 -8.70 4.73 -21.03
C GLY A 270 -7.42 4.94 -21.84
N THR A 271 -6.91 6.17 -21.85
CA THR A 271 -5.60 6.51 -22.41
C THR A 271 -4.75 7.22 -21.38
N ARG A 272 -3.44 7.35 -21.64
CA ARG A 272 -2.52 8.11 -20.78
C ARG A 272 -3.05 9.53 -20.47
N ASP A 273 -3.69 10.18 -21.43
CA ASP A 273 -4.15 11.57 -21.31
C ASP A 273 -5.53 11.72 -20.67
N THR A 274 -6.34 10.66 -20.66
CA THR A 274 -7.73 10.69 -20.19
C THR A 274 -7.98 9.92 -18.89
N ALA A 275 -7.05 9.06 -18.47
CA ALA A 275 -7.19 8.27 -17.26
C ALA A 275 -6.69 9.02 -16.02
N VAL A 276 -7.42 8.90 -14.89
CA VAL A 276 -6.89 9.26 -13.58
C VAL A 276 -6.07 8.08 -13.06
N MET A 277 -4.76 8.25 -12.99
CA MET A 277 -3.79 7.19 -12.64
C MET A 277 -3.20 7.43 -11.24
N PRO A 278 -3.74 6.80 -10.17
CA PRO A 278 -3.21 6.91 -8.82
C PRO A 278 -1.76 6.41 -8.75
N CYS A 279 -0.86 7.28 -8.34
CA CYS A 279 0.57 7.01 -8.37
C CYS A 279 1.30 7.85 -7.33
N GLY A 280 2.25 7.25 -6.61
CA GLY A 280 3.11 7.93 -5.64
C GLY A 280 4.31 8.62 -6.29
N GLN A 281 4.99 9.48 -5.53
CA GLN A 281 6.18 10.20 -6.00
C GLN A 281 7.34 9.26 -6.36
N VAL A 282 7.34 8.05 -5.84
CA VAL A 282 8.32 7.00 -6.16
C VAL A 282 8.34 6.64 -7.66
N ALA A 283 7.32 7.03 -8.44
CA ALA A 283 7.28 6.82 -9.90
C ALA A 283 8.58 7.25 -10.59
N GLY A 284 9.15 8.40 -10.19
CA GLY A 284 10.40 8.90 -10.75
C GLY A 284 11.66 8.07 -10.47
N LEU A 285 11.54 6.99 -9.67
CA LEU A 285 12.63 6.07 -9.37
C LEU A 285 12.47 4.70 -10.06
N LEU A 286 11.32 4.44 -10.72
CA LEU A 286 10.97 3.15 -11.29
C LEU A 286 11.36 3.11 -12.77
N ALA A 287 12.43 2.39 -13.10
CA ALA A 287 13.06 2.45 -14.42
C ALA A 287 12.52 1.42 -15.45
N GLY A 288 11.63 0.50 -15.04
CA GLY A 288 11.11 -0.52 -15.94
C GLY A 288 10.03 -1.40 -15.34
N VAL A 289 9.44 -2.22 -16.18
CA VAL A 289 8.48 -3.26 -15.77
C VAL A 289 9.25 -4.54 -15.47
N VAL A 290 9.12 -5.06 -14.26
CA VAL A 290 9.80 -6.28 -13.80
C VAL A 290 8.79 -7.26 -13.20
N PRO A 291 9.06 -8.58 -13.11
CA PRO A 291 8.25 -9.50 -12.35
C PRO A 291 8.21 -9.15 -10.84
N VAL A 292 7.14 -9.55 -10.14
CA VAL A 292 6.99 -9.28 -8.69
C VAL A 292 8.10 -9.93 -7.87
N ASP A 293 8.52 -11.13 -8.22
CA ASP A 293 9.61 -11.83 -7.52
C ASP A 293 10.95 -11.12 -7.71
N GLU A 294 11.22 -10.56 -8.89
CA GLU A 294 12.40 -9.75 -9.16
C GLU A 294 12.35 -8.42 -8.37
N LEU A 295 11.18 -7.75 -8.34
CA LEU A 295 11.00 -6.55 -7.53
C LEU A 295 11.30 -6.83 -6.04
N LEU A 296 10.68 -7.84 -5.44
CA LEU A 296 10.86 -8.14 -4.03
C LEU A 296 12.27 -8.60 -3.71
N SER A 297 12.85 -9.51 -4.51
CA SER A 297 14.24 -9.94 -4.33
C SER A 297 15.23 -8.78 -4.51
N GLY A 298 15.00 -7.91 -5.49
CA GLY A 298 15.78 -6.70 -5.69
C GLY A 298 15.71 -5.72 -4.53
N MET A 299 14.54 -5.56 -3.91
CA MET A 299 14.40 -4.75 -2.69
C MET A 299 15.21 -5.33 -1.52
N ILE A 300 15.19 -6.66 -1.33
CA ILE A 300 15.91 -7.32 -0.23
C ILE A 300 17.42 -7.26 -0.44
N THR A 301 17.89 -7.60 -1.63
CA THR A 301 19.33 -7.55 -1.96
C THR A 301 19.88 -6.13 -1.98
N GLY A 302 19.11 -5.19 -2.55
CA GLY A 302 19.46 -3.77 -2.57
C GLY A 302 19.56 -3.17 -1.17
N ALA A 303 18.63 -3.51 -0.26
CA ALA A 303 18.71 -3.05 1.14
C ALA A 303 19.97 -3.54 1.84
N ARG A 304 20.40 -4.78 1.61
CA ARG A 304 21.66 -5.31 2.15
C ARG A 304 22.88 -4.58 1.59
N SER A 305 22.91 -4.39 0.28
CA SER A 305 24.01 -3.67 -0.39
C SER A 305 24.17 -2.23 0.14
N VAL A 306 23.04 -1.52 0.32
CA VAL A 306 23.07 -0.18 0.92
C VAL A 306 23.55 -0.23 2.38
N LEU A 307 23.12 -1.22 3.17
CA LEU A 307 23.57 -1.38 4.56
C LEU A 307 25.08 -1.62 4.67
N GLU A 308 25.64 -2.46 3.81
CA GLU A 308 27.08 -2.72 3.73
C GLU A 308 27.85 -1.44 3.37
N SER A 309 27.37 -0.70 2.38
CA SER A 309 27.97 0.58 1.99
C SER A 309 27.92 1.62 3.13
N LEU A 310 26.78 1.74 3.81
CA LEU A 310 26.63 2.64 4.97
C LEU A 310 27.54 2.23 6.13
N GLY A 311 27.72 0.93 6.36
CA GLY A 311 28.63 0.41 7.37
C GLY A 311 30.05 0.91 7.17
N SER A 312 30.54 0.96 5.95
CA SER A 312 31.86 1.49 5.61
C SER A 312 31.98 2.99 5.88
N ILE A 313 30.94 3.77 5.59
CA ILE A 313 30.92 5.23 5.80
C ILE A 313 30.86 5.58 7.29
N VAL A 314 29.93 4.94 8.05
CA VAL A 314 29.63 5.31 9.44
C VAL A 314 30.67 4.76 10.41
N CYS A 315 31.20 3.56 10.17
CA CYS A 315 32.16 2.89 11.05
C CYS A 315 33.63 3.15 10.68
N GLY A 316 33.91 3.98 9.67
CA GLY A 316 35.28 4.35 9.29
C GLY A 316 36.10 3.20 8.68
N GLY A 317 35.44 2.16 8.17
CA GLY A 317 36.08 1.10 7.39
C GLY A 317 36.53 1.67 6.03
N ARG A 318 37.76 1.38 5.61
CA ARG A 318 38.19 1.67 4.22
C ARG A 318 37.31 0.86 3.27
N PRO A 319 36.96 1.45 2.09
CA PRO A 319 36.18 0.74 1.07
C PRO A 319 36.89 -0.52 0.59
#